data_064dd899e22819183fec871c6dac8fc0
#
_entry.id   064dd899e22819183fec871c6dac8fc0
#
_cell.length_a   1.000
_cell.length_b   1.000
_cell.length_c   1.000
_cell.angle_alpha   90.00
_cell.angle_beta   90.00
_cell.angle_gamma   90.00
#
_symmetry.space_group_name_H-M   'P 1'
#
loop_
_entity.id
_entity.type
_entity.pdbx_description
1 polymer ?
#
loop_
_entity_poly.entity_id
_entity_poly.type
_entity_poly.pdbx_seq_one_letter_code
_entity_poly.pdbx_strand_id
1 'polypeptide(L)'
;MIDLQDLNIQQKIADYLADDRLDDINASSQPVIYKDTLYTKYIKRILDIVISFIALILTLPLNLILGIITYIKLGSPLFFKQERIGRNEKPFTLVKFRNMTNATDKNGELLPAQQRLTPIGTFMRKTSLDELLNFWSIFKGDMSIIGPRALPFYYYDRFSDRHKARFKVKPGLECPPWDEKHIKRTWENQFENDVWYVEHVSFKVDCCMIFKLIRYTFDRKTSMMRAQCRKGSFLGYSKDGKAISNID
;
A
#
# COMPACT_ATOMS: atom_id res chain seq x y z
N MET A 1 -21.55 11.93 -19.36
CA MET A 1 -20.56 12.20 -18.27
C MET A 1 -19.76 10.92 -18.07
N ILE A 2 -18.43 10.97 -18.21
CA ILE A 2 -17.56 9.79 -18.07
C ILE A 2 -17.54 9.40 -16.58
N ASP A 3 -17.89 8.13 -16.28
CA ASP A 3 -17.82 7.64 -14.90
C ASP A 3 -16.37 7.26 -14.56
N LEU A 4 -15.65 8.17 -13.90
CA LEU A 4 -14.28 7.93 -13.44
C LEU A 4 -14.17 6.93 -12.26
N GLN A 5 -15.28 6.32 -11.83
CA GLN A 5 -15.31 5.23 -10.86
C GLN A 5 -15.24 3.85 -11.55
N ASP A 6 -15.50 3.77 -12.86
CA ASP A 6 -15.39 2.55 -13.65
C ASP A 6 -13.92 2.15 -13.83
N LEU A 7 -13.58 0.95 -13.40
CA LEU A 7 -12.21 0.42 -13.48
C LEU A 7 -11.71 0.23 -14.92
N ASN A 8 -12.60 -0.09 -15.85
CA ASN A 8 -12.24 -0.25 -17.26
C ASN A 8 -11.92 1.12 -17.89
N ILE A 9 -12.67 2.16 -17.51
CA ILE A 9 -12.39 3.52 -17.96
C ILE A 9 -11.07 4.02 -17.36
N GLN A 10 -10.86 3.79 -16.05
CA GLN A 10 -9.60 4.13 -15.40
C GLN A 10 -8.39 3.44 -16.06
N GLN A 11 -8.53 2.17 -16.45
CA GLN A 11 -7.46 1.45 -17.14
C GLN A 11 -7.15 2.08 -18.49
N LYS A 12 -8.15 2.34 -19.32
CA LYS A 12 -7.96 3.00 -20.63
C LYS A 12 -7.30 4.37 -20.52
N ILE A 13 -7.70 5.15 -19.52
CA ILE A 13 -7.07 6.47 -19.27
C ILE A 13 -5.62 6.29 -18.86
N ALA A 14 -5.34 5.31 -17.98
CA ALA A 14 -3.99 5.06 -17.52
C ALA A 14 -3.07 4.57 -18.64
N ASP A 15 -3.56 3.70 -19.51
CA ASP A 15 -2.82 3.21 -20.68
C ASP A 15 -2.49 4.37 -21.62
N TYR A 16 -3.49 5.23 -21.93
CA TYR A 16 -3.27 6.44 -22.72
C TYR A 16 -2.23 7.38 -22.10
N LEU A 17 -2.30 7.62 -20.80
CA LEU A 17 -1.34 8.48 -20.10
C LEU A 17 0.06 7.89 -20.05
N ALA A 18 0.17 6.58 -19.96
CA ALA A 18 1.45 5.89 -20.01
C ALA A 18 2.09 6.04 -21.40
N ASP A 19 1.35 5.76 -22.46
CA ASP A 19 1.83 5.87 -23.85
C ASP A 19 2.17 7.32 -24.24
N ASP A 20 1.40 8.30 -23.75
CA ASP A 20 1.56 9.74 -24.10
C ASP A 20 2.72 10.40 -23.35
N ARG A 21 3.14 9.90 -22.17
CA ARG A 21 3.95 10.72 -21.25
C ARG A 21 5.14 10.03 -20.63
N LEU A 22 5.14 8.69 -20.48
CA LEU A 22 6.19 8.02 -19.71
C LEU A 22 7.57 8.17 -20.32
N ASP A 23 7.68 8.16 -21.64
CA ASP A 23 8.98 8.29 -22.32
C ASP A 23 9.62 9.65 -22.03
N ASP A 24 8.86 10.75 -22.14
CA ASP A 24 9.35 12.09 -21.86
C ASP A 24 9.71 12.28 -20.38
N ILE A 25 8.87 11.73 -19.48
CA ILE A 25 9.13 11.79 -18.03
C ILE A 25 10.37 10.98 -17.67
N ASN A 26 10.53 9.79 -18.22
CA ASN A 26 11.69 8.94 -17.96
C ASN A 26 12.98 9.58 -18.50
N ALA A 27 12.94 10.20 -19.67
CA ALA A 27 14.06 10.91 -20.27
C ALA A 27 14.54 12.10 -19.40
N SER A 28 13.61 12.76 -18.71
CA SER A 28 13.91 13.93 -17.85
C SER A 28 14.17 13.55 -16.38
N SER A 29 13.90 12.30 -15.98
CA SER A 29 13.98 11.88 -14.58
C SER A 29 15.43 11.63 -14.11
N GLN A 30 15.72 11.98 -12.86
CA GLN A 30 16.99 11.65 -12.24
C GLN A 30 17.01 10.19 -11.75
N PRO A 31 18.12 9.46 -11.95
CA PRO A 31 18.25 8.10 -11.50
C PRO A 31 18.27 8.01 -9.97
N VAL A 32 17.50 7.07 -9.43
CA VAL A 32 17.43 6.80 -7.98
C VAL A 32 18.53 5.81 -7.59
N ILE A 33 19.35 6.17 -6.60
CA ILE A 33 20.47 5.37 -6.15
C ILE A 33 20.07 4.57 -4.91
N TYR A 34 19.95 3.24 -5.08
CA TYR A 34 19.83 2.31 -3.95
C TYR A 34 21.19 1.74 -3.59
N LYS A 35 21.55 1.80 -2.31
CA LYS A 35 22.81 1.25 -1.80
C LYS A 35 22.55 -0.03 -0.99
N ASP A 36 23.14 -1.12 -1.44
CA ASP A 36 23.20 -2.34 -0.63
C ASP A 36 24.19 -2.15 0.53
N THR A 37 23.69 -2.26 1.74
CA THR A 37 24.47 -2.18 2.97
C THR A 37 24.34 -3.47 3.77
N LEU A 38 25.20 -3.69 4.77
CA LEU A 38 25.06 -4.81 5.69
C LEU A 38 23.69 -4.82 6.36
N TYR A 39 23.16 -3.62 6.67
CA TYR A 39 21.82 -3.46 7.23
C TYR A 39 20.75 -3.96 6.27
N THR A 40 20.72 -3.48 5.03
CA THR A 40 19.68 -3.81 4.05
C THR A 40 19.72 -5.28 3.60
N LYS A 41 20.92 -5.89 3.60
CA LYS A 41 21.10 -7.30 3.18
C LYS A 41 20.69 -8.29 4.26
N TYR A 42 21.05 -8.02 5.52
CA TYR A 42 20.94 -9.02 6.59
C TYR A 42 20.17 -8.53 7.81
N ILE A 43 20.62 -7.42 8.43
CA ILE A 43 20.10 -6.98 9.73
C ILE A 43 18.62 -6.66 9.67
N LYS A 44 18.19 -5.91 8.64
CA LYS A 44 16.78 -5.57 8.43
C LYS A 44 15.91 -6.84 8.33
N ARG A 45 16.39 -7.86 7.63
CA ARG A 45 15.64 -9.13 7.50
C ARG A 45 15.51 -9.86 8.83
N ILE A 46 16.58 -9.91 9.64
CA ILE A 46 16.54 -10.53 10.98
C ILE A 46 15.53 -9.80 11.86
N LEU A 47 15.56 -8.45 11.86
CA LEU A 47 14.59 -7.65 12.62
C LEU A 47 13.15 -7.88 12.13
N ASP A 48 12.92 -7.92 10.82
CA ASP A 48 11.61 -8.24 10.25
C ASP A 48 11.09 -9.60 10.74
N ILE A 49 11.92 -10.64 10.75
CA ILE A 49 11.55 -11.98 11.23
C ILE A 49 11.20 -11.94 12.71
N VAL A 50 12.08 -11.37 13.55
CA VAL A 50 11.88 -11.37 15.01
C VAL A 50 10.62 -10.60 15.38
N ILE A 51 10.47 -9.37 14.85
CA ILE A 51 9.31 -8.50 15.15
C ILE A 51 8.02 -9.15 14.65
N SER A 52 8.01 -9.66 13.41
CA SER A 52 6.80 -10.28 12.85
C SER A 52 6.42 -11.58 13.55
N PHE A 53 7.39 -12.39 14.00
CA PHE A 53 7.14 -13.61 14.78
C PHE A 53 6.48 -13.28 16.12
N ILE A 54 7.02 -12.30 16.86
CA ILE A 54 6.43 -11.84 18.12
C ILE A 54 5.02 -11.28 17.87
N ALA A 55 4.85 -10.45 16.83
CA ALA A 55 3.54 -9.88 16.48
C ALA A 55 2.52 -10.96 16.12
N LEU A 56 2.90 -12.01 15.39
CA LEU A 56 2.01 -13.14 15.06
C LEU A 56 1.54 -13.86 16.31
N ILE A 57 2.43 -14.14 17.28
CA ILE A 57 2.05 -14.78 18.55
C ILE A 57 1.09 -13.88 19.34
N LEU A 58 1.42 -12.60 19.50
CA LEU A 58 0.60 -11.65 20.27
C LEU A 58 -0.78 -11.40 19.63
N THR A 59 -0.85 -11.36 18.29
CA THR A 59 -2.09 -11.13 17.58
C THR A 59 -2.90 -12.41 17.28
N LEU A 60 -2.38 -13.59 17.57
CA LEU A 60 -3.04 -14.87 17.28
C LEU A 60 -4.45 -14.96 17.89
N PRO A 61 -4.70 -14.66 19.19
CA PRO A 61 -6.05 -14.72 19.74
C PRO A 61 -7.01 -13.76 19.02
N LEU A 62 -6.53 -12.55 18.70
CA LEU A 62 -7.33 -11.55 17.98
C LEU A 62 -7.63 -12.01 16.55
N ASN A 63 -6.66 -12.59 15.85
CA ASN A 63 -6.84 -13.12 14.50
C ASN A 63 -7.88 -14.28 14.50
N LEU A 64 -7.91 -15.13 15.52
CA LEU A 64 -8.93 -16.17 15.65
C LEU A 64 -10.32 -15.57 15.83
N ILE A 65 -10.47 -14.59 16.73
CA ILE A 65 -11.73 -13.87 16.94
C ILE A 65 -12.21 -13.19 15.64
N LEU A 66 -11.32 -12.48 14.94
CA LEU A 66 -11.64 -11.83 13.67
C LEU A 66 -12.04 -12.84 12.59
N GLY A 67 -11.40 -14.00 12.55
CA GLY A 67 -11.77 -15.10 11.66
C GLY A 67 -13.17 -15.60 11.92
N ILE A 68 -13.52 -15.85 13.19
CA ILE A 68 -14.87 -16.29 13.61
C ILE A 68 -15.92 -15.22 13.26
N ILE A 69 -15.68 -13.96 13.59
CA ILE A 69 -16.59 -12.84 13.28
C ILE A 69 -16.78 -12.71 11.76
N THR A 70 -15.70 -12.78 10.98
CA THR A 70 -15.75 -12.73 9.52
C THR A 70 -16.58 -13.87 8.97
N TYR A 71 -16.40 -15.09 9.48
CA TYR A 71 -17.18 -16.26 9.06
C TYR A 71 -18.68 -16.10 9.35
N ILE A 72 -19.03 -15.70 10.57
CA ILE A 72 -20.45 -15.50 10.98
C ILE A 72 -21.12 -14.39 10.16
N LYS A 73 -20.41 -13.28 9.88
CA LYS A 73 -21.01 -12.10 9.24
C LYS A 73 -20.95 -12.11 7.72
N LEU A 74 -19.95 -12.74 7.13
CA LEU A 74 -19.69 -12.70 5.68
C LEU A 74 -19.65 -14.10 5.04
N GLY A 75 -19.57 -15.17 5.84
CA GLY A 75 -19.45 -16.54 5.32
C GLY A 75 -18.07 -16.81 4.67
N SER A 76 -18.00 -17.89 3.90
CA SER A 76 -16.81 -18.25 3.12
C SER A 76 -16.73 -17.40 1.82
N PRO A 77 -15.49 -17.10 1.32
CA PRO A 77 -14.17 -17.33 1.93
C PRO A 77 -13.87 -16.32 3.05
N LEU A 78 -13.05 -16.72 4.04
CA LEU A 78 -12.64 -15.84 5.16
C LEU A 78 -11.66 -14.75 4.71
N PHE A 79 -10.82 -15.08 3.73
CA PHE A 79 -9.71 -14.24 3.32
C PHE A 79 -9.96 -13.62 1.95
N PHE A 80 -9.59 -12.37 1.84
CA PHE A 80 -9.40 -11.67 0.58
C PHE A 80 -7.93 -11.77 0.19
N LYS A 81 -7.68 -12.19 -1.05
CA LYS A 81 -6.35 -12.31 -1.63
C LYS A 81 -6.21 -11.32 -2.78
N GLN A 82 -5.09 -10.61 -2.82
CA GLN A 82 -4.80 -9.67 -3.89
C GLN A 82 -3.33 -9.71 -4.27
N GLU A 83 -3.07 -9.76 -5.57
CA GLU A 83 -1.72 -9.69 -6.09
C GLU A 83 -1.17 -8.26 -5.97
N ARG A 84 0.05 -8.16 -5.49
CA ARG A 84 0.78 -6.92 -5.22
C ARG A 84 2.17 -6.98 -5.80
N ILE A 85 2.73 -5.78 -6.09
CA ILE A 85 4.10 -5.65 -6.55
C ILE A 85 5.03 -5.73 -5.32
N GLY A 86 5.97 -6.68 -5.36
CA GLY A 86 6.98 -6.88 -4.33
C GLY A 86 8.36 -6.36 -4.74
N ARG A 87 9.39 -6.76 -3.98
CA ARG A 87 10.79 -6.39 -4.28
C ARG A 87 11.22 -6.98 -5.63
N ASN A 88 12.00 -6.18 -6.37
CA ASN A 88 12.46 -6.49 -7.73
C ASN A 88 11.30 -6.81 -8.67
N GLU A 89 10.18 -6.11 -8.46
CA GLU A 89 8.97 -6.19 -9.30
C GLU A 89 8.26 -7.55 -9.29
N LYS A 90 8.71 -8.48 -8.43
CA LYS A 90 8.11 -9.82 -8.33
C LYS A 90 6.75 -9.73 -7.66
N PRO A 91 5.70 -10.31 -8.27
CA PRO A 91 4.39 -10.32 -7.64
C PRO A 91 4.37 -11.21 -6.39
N PHE A 92 3.57 -10.80 -5.40
CA PHE A 92 3.25 -11.63 -4.25
C PHE A 92 1.78 -11.48 -3.87
N THR A 93 1.22 -12.49 -3.21
CA THR A 93 -0.17 -12.47 -2.75
C THR A 93 -0.27 -11.87 -1.36
N LEU A 94 -0.92 -10.71 -1.26
CA LEU A 94 -1.32 -10.12 0.00
C LEU A 94 -2.62 -10.77 0.48
N VAL A 95 -2.66 -11.18 1.76
CA VAL A 95 -3.82 -11.82 2.37
C VAL A 95 -4.35 -10.94 3.49
N LYS A 96 -5.68 -10.68 3.48
CA LYS A 96 -6.38 -9.91 4.51
C LYS A 96 -7.65 -10.64 4.94
N PHE A 97 -8.18 -10.29 6.10
CA PHE A 97 -9.57 -10.67 6.40
C PHE A 97 -10.53 -9.98 5.43
N ARG A 98 -11.51 -10.75 4.96
CA ARG A 98 -12.56 -10.18 4.11
C ARG A 98 -13.43 -9.23 4.96
N ASN A 99 -13.63 -8.03 4.47
CA ASN A 99 -14.38 -6.97 5.15
C ASN A 99 -15.55 -6.42 4.32
N MET A 100 -15.82 -7.04 3.15
CA MET A 100 -16.92 -6.71 2.24
C MET A 100 -17.68 -7.96 1.86
N THR A 101 -18.97 -7.80 1.51
CA THR A 101 -19.78 -8.85 0.90
C THR A 101 -19.38 -9.10 -0.55
N ASN A 102 -19.82 -10.22 -1.11
CA ASN A 102 -19.72 -10.52 -2.55
C ASN A 102 -21.04 -10.20 -3.27
N ALA A 103 -21.78 -9.18 -2.80
CA ALA A 103 -23.04 -8.79 -3.42
C ALA A 103 -22.81 -8.34 -4.86
N THR A 104 -23.64 -8.85 -5.77
CA THR A 104 -23.63 -8.57 -7.21
C THR A 104 -24.88 -7.83 -7.64
N ASP A 105 -24.83 -7.21 -8.80
CA ASP A 105 -25.98 -6.65 -9.49
C ASP A 105 -26.76 -7.73 -10.26
N LYS A 106 -27.76 -7.32 -11.04
CA LYS A 106 -28.60 -8.22 -11.85
C LYS A 106 -27.82 -8.94 -12.98
N ASN A 107 -26.66 -8.43 -13.36
CA ASN A 107 -25.77 -8.96 -14.41
C ASN A 107 -24.72 -9.90 -13.83
N GLY A 108 -24.67 -10.09 -12.50
CA GLY A 108 -23.63 -10.87 -11.83
C GLY A 108 -22.34 -10.09 -11.55
N GLU A 109 -22.27 -8.79 -11.87
CA GLU A 109 -21.13 -7.93 -11.59
C GLU A 109 -21.12 -7.48 -10.12
N LEU A 110 -19.93 -7.39 -9.52
CA LEU A 110 -19.81 -6.95 -8.15
C LEU A 110 -20.32 -5.52 -7.97
N LEU A 111 -21.19 -5.31 -7.00
CA LEU A 111 -21.65 -3.97 -6.62
C LEU A 111 -20.46 -3.07 -6.23
N PRO A 112 -20.60 -1.73 -6.36
CA PRO A 112 -19.60 -0.77 -5.90
C PRO A 112 -19.15 -1.04 -4.46
N ALA A 113 -17.87 -0.81 -4.17
CA ALA A 113 -17.25 -1.13 -2.89
C ALA A 113 -17.99 -0.55 -1.67
N GLN A 114 -18.57 0.66 -1.82
CA GLN A 114 -19.35 1.30 -0.76
C GLN A 114 -20.62 0.53 -0.39
N GLN A 115 -21.27 -0.11 -1.36
CA GLN A 115 -22.51 -0.89 -1.14
C GLN A 115 -22.21 -2.27 -0.57
N ARG A 116 -20.98 -2.79 -0.72
CA ARG A 116 -20.56 -4.08 -0.20
C ARG A 116 -19.92 -4.00 1.19
N LEU A 117 -19.59 -2.79 1.65
CA LEU A 117 -18.94 -2.59 2.92
C LEU A 117 -19.92 -2.79 4.08
N THR A 118 -19.58 -3.67 5.02
CA THR A 118 -20.37 -3.92 6.22
C THR A 118 -19.95 -3.05 7.40
N PRO A 119 -20.77 -2.85 8.43
CA PRO A 119 -20.39 -2.13 9.64
C PRO A 119 -19.11 -2.70 10.30
N ILE A 120 -19.02 -4.04 10.39
CA ILE A 120 -17.83 -4.73 10.91
C ILE A 120 -16.62 -4.52 10.00
N GLY A 121 -16.82 -4.58 8.68
CA GLY A 121 -15.77 -4.30 7.71
C GLY A 121 -15.27 -2.86 7.79
N THR A 122 -16.18 -1.91 8.03
CA THR A 122 -15.82 -0.50 8.28
C THR A 122 -14.98 -0.35 9.55
N PHE A 123 -15.36 -1.04 10.63
CA PHE A 123 -14.59 -1.06 11.87
C PHE A 123 -13.19 -1.65 11.65
N MET A 124 -13.10 -2.83 11.02
CA MET A 124 -11.82 -3.49 10.74
C MET A 124 -10.88 -2.60 9.91
N ARG A 125 -11.40 -1.92 8.89
CA ARG A 125 -10.61 -0.96 8.07
C ARG A 125 -10.15 0.26 8.85
N LYS A 126 -11.01 0.84 9.69
CA LYS A 126 -10.67 2.01 10.52
C LYS A 126 -9.59 1.69 11.54
N THR A 127 -9.57 0.46 12.03
CA THR A 127 -8.61 -0.03 13.04
C THR A 127 -7.42 -0.77 12.42
N SER A 128 -7.42 -0.96 11.08
CA SER A 128 -6.42 -1.78 10.36
C SER A 128 -6.31 -3.24 10.85
N LEU A 129 -7.34 -3.76 11.50
CA LEU A 129 -7.38 -5.13 12.00
C LEU A 129 -7.43 -6.17 10.87
N ASP A 130 -7.96 -5.80 9.72
CA ASP A 130 -7.96 -6.63 8.51
C ASP A 130 -6.55 -6.86 7.95
N GLU A 131 -5.58 -6.03 8.33
CA GLU A 131 -4.20 -6.08 7.88
C GLU A 131 -3.25 -6.83 8.83
N LEU A 132 -3.73 -7.37 9.96
CA LEU A 132 -2.87 -8.11 10.91
C LEU A 132 -2.18 -9.33 10.28
N LEU A 133 -2.79 -9.93 9.26
CA LEU A 133 -2.20 -11.04 8.50
C LEU A 133 -0.97 -10.62 7.68
N ASN A 134 -0.71 -9.32 7.53
CA ASN A 134 0.51 -8.84 6.86
C ASN A 134 1.79 -9.23 7.65
N PHE A 135 1.69 -9.45 8.97
CA PHE A 135 2.82 -9.99 9.73
C PHE A 135 3.26 -11.37 9.22
N TRP A 136 2.36 -12.18 8.69
CA TRP A 136 2.71 -13.42 8.02
C TRP A 136 3.50 -13.16 6.71
N SER A 137 3.10 -12.18 5.92
CA SER A 137 3.83 -11.79 4.70
C SER A 137 5.23 -11.25 5.02
N ILE A 138 5.39 -10.54 6.15
CA ILE A 138 6.69 -10.08 6.63
C ILE A 138 7.54 -11.28 7.09
N PHE A 139 6.97 -12.18 7.88
CA PHE A 139 7.65 -13.38 8.36
C PHE A 139 8.13 -14.27 7.22
N LYS A 140 7.32 -14.49 6.18
CA LYS A 140 7.72 -15.20 4.95
C LYS A 140 8.85 -14.48 4.19
N GLY A 141 8.83 -13.15 4.20
CA GLY A 141 9.80 -12.32 3.49
C GLY A 141 9.31 -11.62 2.25
N ASP A 142 8.02 -11.61 1.99
CA ASP A 142 7.41 -10.84 0.91
C ASP A 142 7.40 -9.34 1.24
N MET A 143 7.26 -9.01 2.53
CA MET A 143 7.17 -7.66 3.05
C MET A 143 8.22 -7.37 4.14
N SER A 144 8.26 -6.13 4.60
CA SER A 144 9.05 -5.62 5.72
C SER A 144 8.15 -4.81 6.67
N ILE A 145 8.62 -4.50 7.88
CA ILE A 145 7.90 -3.61 8.80
C ILE A 145 7.81 -2.20 8.21
N ILE A 146 8.95 -1.64 7.81
CA ILE A 146 9.03 -0.31 7.16
C ILE A 146 9.44 -0.47 5.71
N GLY A 147 8.72 0.21 4.83
CA GLY A 147 8.98 0.25 3.40
C GLY A 147 7.81 0.84 2.62
N PRO A 148 7.97 1.11 1.33
CA PRO A 148 6.92 1.56 0.44
C PRO A 148 5.67 0.67 0.51
N ARG A 149 4.48 1.27 0.57
CA ARG A 149 3.24 0.48 0.65
C ARG A 149 3.07 -0.41 -0.58
N ALA A 150 2.78 -1.71 -0.37
CA ALA A 150 2.51 -2.66 -1.45
C ALA A 150 1.31 -2.20 -2.29
N LEU A 151 1.53 -1.90 -3.56
CA LEU A 151 0.48 -1.47 -4.49
C LEU A 151 -0.03 -2.64 -5.35
N PRO A 152 -1.30 -2.58 -5.82
CA PRO A 152 -1.85 -3.57 -6.72
C PRO A 152 -1.00 -3.75 -7.98
N PHE A 153 -0.91 -5.00 -8.48
CA PHE A 153 -0.06 -5.29 -9.62
C PHE A 153 -0.52 -4.57 -10.90
N TYR A 154 -1.81 -4.32 -11.06
CA TYR A 154 -2.37 -3.59 -12.22
C TYR A 154 -1.94 -2.11 -12.31
N TYR A 155 -1.21 -1.58 -11.32
CA TYR A 155 -0.57 -0.26 -11.43
C TYR A 155 0.82 -0.31 -12.07
N TYR A 156 1.40 -1.49 -12.28
CA TYR A 156 2.79 -1.65 -12.65
C TYR A 156 3.20 -0.84 -13.89
N ASP A 157 2.41 -0.92 -14.95
CA ASP A 157 2.70 -0.26 -16.22
C ASP A 157 2.51 1.26 -16.21
N ARG A 158 1.98 1.79 -15.09
CA ARG A 158 1.72 3.23 -14.92
C ARG A 158 2.90 3.99 -14.29
N PHE A 159 3.93 3.28 -13.81
CA PHE A 159 5.02 3.91 -13.07
C PHE A 159 6.11 4.44 -13.99
N SER A 160 6.58 5.68 -13.73
CA SER A 160 7.85 6.16 -14.27
C SER A 160 9.03 5.37 -13.69
N ASP A 161 10.17 5.34 -14.39
CA ASP A 161 11.37 4.64 -13.94
C ASP A 161 11.89 5.15 -12.60
N ARG A 162 11.76 6.46 -12.34
CA ARG A 162 12.05 7.05 -11.04
C ARG A 162 11.21 6.41 -9.94
N HIS A 163 9.91 6.30 -10.12
CA HIS A 163 9.00 5.75 -9.11
C HIS A 163 8.99 4.22 -9.04
N LYS A 164 9.44 3.51 -10.10
CA LYS A 164 9.75 2.07 -10.04
C LYS A 164 10.90 1.75 -9.09
N ALA A 165 11.77 2.73 -8.78
CA ALA A 165 12.82 2.54 -7.79
C ALA A 165 12.29 2.07 -6.41
N ARG A 166 11.04 2.35 -6.06
CA ARG A 166 10.36 1.84 -4.85
C ARG A 166 10.38 0.31 -4.74
N PHE A 167 10.49 -0.40 -5.86
CA PHE A 167 10.55 -1.86 -5.90
C PHE A 167 11.97 -2.42 -5.67
N LYS A 168 12.99 -1.58 -5.51
CA LYS A 168 14.35 -2.01 -5.12
C LYS A 168 14.40 -2.52 -3.67
N VAL A 169 13.42 -2.15 -2.84
CA VAL A 169 13.26 -2.61 -1.45
C VAL A 169 11.98 -3.44 -1.29
N LYS A 170 11.86 -4.18 -0.18
CA LYS A 170 10.61 -4.87 0.14
C LYS A 170 9.52 -3.87 0.47
N PRO A 171 8.27 -4.09 0.01
CA PRO A 171 7.14 -3.30 0.47
C PRO A 171 6.96 -3.45 1.98
N GLY A 172 6.53 -2.37 2.65
CA GLY A 172 6.31 -2.33 4.08
C GLY A 172 4.83 -2.29 4.47
N LEU A 173 4.59 -2.40 5.78
CA LEU A 173 3.26 -2.11 6.35
C LEU A 173 2.92 -0.65 6.13
N GLU A 174 3.89 0.22 6.37
CA GLU A 174 3.76 1.66 6.18
C GLU A 174 5.15 2.28 5.94
N CYS A 175 5.18 3.41 5.24
CA CYS A 175 6.34 4.27 5.09
C CYS A 175 5.94 5.70 5.54
N PRO A 176 6.08 6.04 6.82
CA PRO A 176 5.75 7.37 7.29
C PRO A 176 6.49 8.46 6.54
N PRO A 177 5.86 9.63 6.28
CA PRO A 177 6.54 10.73 5.61
C PRO A 177 7.84 11.13 6.32
N TRP A 178 8.91 11.31 5.55
CA TRP A 178 10.19 11.71 6.10
C TRP A 178 10.17 13.17 6.60
N ASP A 179 9.32 14.02 6.04
CA ASP A 179 9.12 15.41 6.47
C ASP A 179 7.63 15.79 6.58
N GLU A 180 7.36 16.99 7.11
CA GLU A 180 5.99 17.48 7.31
C GLU A 180 5.30 17.88 6.00
N LYS A 181 6.04 18.23 4.94
CA LYS A 181 5.48 18.62 3.64
C LYS A 181 4.79 17.44 2.95
N HIS A 182 5.28 16.22 3.18
CA HIS A 182 4.78 14.97 2.59
C HIS A 182 3.69 14.28 3.43
N ILE A 183 3.21 14.92 4.52
CA ILE A 183 2.11 14.38 5.35
C ILE A 183 0.80 14.29 4.55
N LYS A 184 0.56 15.23 3.62
CA LYS A 184 -0.62 15.18 2.76
C LYS A 184 -0.55 13.95 1.84
N ARG A 185 -1.56 13.10 1.91
CA ARG A 185 -1.63 11.83 1.15
C ARG A 185 -2.05 12.06 -0.30
N THR A 186 -1.15 12.59 -1.12
CA THR A 186 -1.25 12.54 -2.59
C THR A 186 -0.42 11.38 -3.12
N TRP A 187 -0.64 10.96 -4.37
CA TRP A 187 0.21 9.95 -5.01
C TRP A 187 1.63 10.47 -5.18
N GLU A 188 1.78 11.72 -5.59
CA GLU A 188 3.08 12.38 -5.73
C GLU A 188 3.88 12.34 -4.42
N ASN A 189 3.30 12.84 -3.32
CA ASN A 189 3.96 12.85 -2.02
C ASN A 189 4.31 11.44 -1.55
N GLN A 190 3.47 10.45 -1.86
CA GLN A 190 3.77 9.06 -1.49
C GLN A 190 4.94 8.53 -2.30
N PHE A 191 4.96 8.74 -3.61
CA PHE A 191 6.01 8.19 -4.46
C PHE A 191 7.35 8.85 -4.22
N GLU A 192 7.40 10.17 -4.04
CA GLU A 192 8.62 10.87 -3.65
C GLU A 192 9.11 10.46 -2.26
N ASN A 193 8.21 10.22 -1.30
CA ASN A 193 8.58 9.67 -0.01
C ASN A 193 9.17 8.25 -0.13
N ASP A 194 8.61 7.42 -1.02
CA ASP A 194 9.10 6.07 -1.27
C ASP A 194 10.50 6.11 -1.92
N VAL A 195 10.72 7.03 -2.87
CA VAL A 195 12.03 7.26 -3.49
C VAL A 195 13.05 7.71 -2.44
N TRP A 196 12.69 8.71 -1.63
CA TRP A 196 13.56 9.15 -0.55
C TRP A 196 13.94 8.01 0.39
N TYR A 197 12.97 7.16 0.76
CA TYR A 197 13.22 6.00 1.62
C TYR A 197 14.22 5.03 0.97
N VAL A 198 14.07 4.75 -0.33
CA VAL A 198 14.99 3.85 -1.07
C VAL A 198 16.42 4.36 -1.04
N GLU A 199 16.63 5.67 -1.16
CA GLU A 199 17.95 6.29 -1.14
C GLU A 199 18.59 6.35 0.26
N HIS A 200 17.76 6.39 1.33
CA HIS A 200 18.21 6.65 2.69
C HIS A 200 18.00 5.47 3.65
N VAL A 201 17.54 4.32 3.15
CA VAL A 201 17.24 3.16 3.99
C VAL A 201 18.42 2.75 4.87
N SER A 202 18.23 2.79 6.17
CA SER A 202 19.23 2.47 7.20
C SER A 202 18.55 2.13 8.51
N PHE A 203 19.29 1.52 9.44
CA PHE A 203 18.78 1.22 10.77
C PHE A 203 18.21 2.47 11.48
N LYS A 204 18.94 3.58 11.40
CA LYS A 204 18.49 4.86 11.99
C LYS A 204 17.18 5.36 11.37
N VAL A 205 17.06 5.30 10.04
CA VAL A 205 15.85 5.72 9.32
C VAL A 205 14.67 4.83 9.70
N ASP A 206 14.83 3.51 9.72
CA ASP A 206 13.78 2.59 10.10
C ASP A 206 13.32 2.80 11.55
N CYS A 207 14.25 2.99 12.50
CA CYS A 207 13.90 3.35 13.88
C CYS A 207 13.11 4.66 13.95
N CYS A 208 13.57 5.71 13.25
CA CYS A 208 12.84 7.00 13.21
C CYS A 208 11.44 6.83 12.62
N MET A 209 11.27 6.02 11.58
CA MET A 209 9.97 5.75 10.97
C MET A 209 9.04 4.96 11.90
N ILE A 210 9.56 3.98 12.64
CA ILE A 210 8.79 3.26 13.67
C ILE A 210 8.29 4.24 14.75
N PHE A 211 9.16 5.12 15.26
CA PHE A 211 8.75 6.16 16.21
C PHE A 211 7.69 7.10 15.65
N LYS A 212 7.85 7.54 14.40
CA LYS A 212 6.82 8.36 13.72
C LYS A 212 5.50 7.60 13.57
N LEU A 213 5.54 6.32 13.24
CA LEU A 213 4.34 5.50 13.09
C LEU A 213 3.58 5.37 14.42
N ILE A 214 4.31 5.10 15.52
CA ILE A 214 3.75 5.07 16.87
C ILE A 214 3.14 6.45 17.22
N ARG A 215 3.90 7.53 17.04
CA ARG A 215 3.42 8.90 17.32
C ARG A 215 2.15 9.23 16.52
N TYR A 216 2.11 8.89 15.22
CA TYR A 216 0.94 9.16 14.38
C TYR A 216 -0.30 8.37 14.78
N THR A 217 -0.13 7.21 15.42
CA THR A 217 -1.26 6.44 15.96
C THR A 217 -1.94 7.16 17.11
N PHE A 218 -1.18 7.90 17.93
CA PHE A 218 -1.68 8.66 19.08
C PHE A 218 -1.96 10.14 18.76
N ASP A 219 -1.41 10.69 17.67
CA ASP A 219 -1.67 12.07 17.26
C ASP A 219 -2.97 12.18 16.47
N ARG A 220 -4.01 12.66 17.13
CA ARG A 220 -5.36 12.84 16.60
C ARG A 220 -5.40 13.76 15.38
N LYS A 221 -4.58 14.84 15.36
CA LYS A 221 -4.52 15.81 14.26
C LYS A 221 -3.97 15.16 12.98
N THR A 222 -2.83 14.51 13.09
CA THR A 222 -2.20 13.79 11.97
C THR A 222 -3.07 12.63 11.49
N SER A 223 -3.70 11.89 12.40
CA SER A 223 -4.65 10.81 12.06
C SER A 223 -5.86 11.34 11.28
N MET A 224 -6.45 12.48 11.70
CA MET A 224 -7.56 13.11 10.99
C MET A 224 -7.16 13.63 9.61
N MET A 225 -6.01 14.29 9.47
CA MET A 225 -5.49 14.73 8.17
C MET A 225 -5.30 13.55 7.22
N ARG A 226 -4.73 12.44 7.71
CA ARG A 226 -4.55 11.22 6.91
C ARG A 226 -5.87 10.56 6.51
N ALA A 227 -6.88 10.60 7.36
CA ALA A 227 -8.21 10.04 7.09
C ALA A 227 -9.01 10.89 6.08
N GLN A 228 -8.83 12.20 6.06
CA GLN A 228 -9.53 13.13 5.17
C GLN A 228 -8.98 13.12 3.74
N CYS A 229 -7.71 12.77 3.56
CA CYS A 229 -7.10 12.73 2.23
C CYS A 229 -7.51 11.45 1.47
N ARG A 230 -8.52 11.56 0.62
CA ARG A 230 -8.84 10.53 -0.38
C ARG A 230 -7.85 10.67 -1.54
N LYS A 231 -7.13 9.59 -1.87
CA LYS A 231 -6.18 9.62 -2.98
C LYS A 231 -6.81 9.31 -4.33
N GLY A 232 -7.95 8.66 -4.35
CA GLY A 232 -8.45 8.04 -5.58
C GLY A 232 -7.56 6.89 -6.08
N SER A 233 -7.79 6.47 -7.30
CA SER A 233 -6.94 5.50 -8.00
C SER A 233 -5.80 6.24 -8.71
N PHE A 234 -4.60 5.68 -8.67
CA PHE A 234 -3.47 6.21 -9.45
C PHE A 234 -3.72 5.97 -10.93
N LEU A 235 -3.70 7.01 -11.75
CA LEU A 235 -3.92 6.92 -13.19
C LEU A 235 -2.63 7.07 -14.01
N GLY A 236 -1.62 7.75 -13.52
CA GLY A 236 -0.41 8.07 -14.25
C GLY A 236 0.12 9.44 -13.86
N TYR A 237 0.64 10.17 -14.83
CA TYR A 237 1.30 11.46 -14.58
C TYR A 237 0.67 12.58 -15.42
N SER A 238 0.72 13.80 -14.88
CA SER A 238 0.45 15.03 -15.61
C SER A 238 1.59 15.36 -16.58
N LYS A 239 1.42 16.37 -17.42
CA LYS A 239 2.47 16.82 -18.38
C LYS A 239 3.71 17.37 -17.68
N ASP A 240 3.59 17.87 -16.46
CA ASP A 240 4.69 18.32 -15.60
C ASP A 240 5.30 17.21 -14.73
N GLY A 241 4.99 15.94 -15.04
CA GLY A 241 5.59 14.75 -14.42
C GLY A 241 5.07 14.41 -13.02
N LYS A 242 4.00 15.07 -12.53
CA LYS A 242 3.43 14.78 -11.20
C LYS A 242 2.42 13.63 -11.26
N ALA A 243 2.48 12.75 -10.29
CA ALA A 243 1.54 11.63 -10.16
C ALA A 243 0.11 12.12 -9.87
N ILE A 244 -0.84 11.69 -10.69
CA ILE A 244 -2.26 12.10 -10.66
C ILE A 244 -3.20 10.94 -10.37
N SER A 245 -4.40 11.27 -9.94
CA SER A 245 -5.47 10.33 -9.62
C SER A 245 -6.77 10.63 -10.37
N ASN A 246 -7.76 9.76 -10.22
CA ASN A 246 -9.09 9.95 -10.80
C ASN A 246 -9.96 10.98 -10.06
N ILE A 247 -9.41 11.66 -9.05
CA ILE A 247 -10.09 12.71 -8.26
C ILE A 247 -9.35 14.05 -8.26
N ASP A 248 -8.24 14.15 -9.01
CA ASP A 248 -7.47 15.37 -9.20
C ASP A 248 -8.05 16.25 -10.30
#